data_e717a5aa9c56aec28e1e4cafcc4da4e9
#
_entry.id   e717a5aa9c56aec28e1e4cafcc4da4e9
#
_cell.length_a   1.000
_cell.length_b   1.000
_cell.length_c   1.000
_cell.angle_alpha   90.00
_cell.angle_beta   90.00
_cell.angle_gamma   90.00
#
_symmetry.space_group_name_H-M   'P 1'
#
loop_
_entity.id
_entity.type
_entity.pdbx_description
1 polymer ?
#
loop_
_entity_poly.entity_id
_entity_poly.type
_entity_poly.pdbx_seq_one_letter_code
_entity_poly.pdbx_strand_id
1 'polypeptide(L)'
;MSDVSMAGFAAGKTETKNDVKTKIVVTLFFVFCVIFLIEIAVYKFALPSMHAPKIVIGGERSLSDEQVRALLQPMQGANWFSFNAEEAVSILSSVPVIDSVTVSKRFPDKIFVRIAERESVAMTFVSSAGRSIPVCIDKNGVLFDDAAVDRKSGAVPIISGLPIEHLSEGMRIPAKYRTLIEQISEIQSRDRRYFAALAEICVVP
;
A
#
# COMPACT_ATOMS: atom_id res chain seq x y z
N MET A 1 -85.54 2.14 -57.83
CA MET A 1 -86.40 2.40 -56.68
C MET A 1 -85.94 1.49 -55.57
N SER A 2 -85.29 2.01 -54.69
CA SER A 2 -85.12 1.54 -53.32
C SER A 2 -83.74 1.97 -52.74
N ASP A 3 -83.81 2.93 -51.88
CA ASP A 3 -82.71 3.45 -51.07
C ASP A 3 -82.18 2.33 -50.17
N VAL A 4 -80.87 2.20 -50.16
CA VAL A 4 -80.19 1.46 -49.11
C VAL A 4 -79.41 2.44 -48.28
N SER A 5 -79.91 2.72 -47.07
CA SER A 5 -79.30 3.52 -46.03
C SER A 5 -78.01 2.93 -45.55
N MET A 6 -76.95 3.66 -45.68
CA MET A 6 -75.67 3.33 -45.06
C MET A 6 -75.70 3.69 -43.58
N ALA A 7 -75.78 2.72 -42.73
CA ALA A 7 -75.54 2.90 -41.30
C ALA A 7 -74.03 2.97 -41.02
N GLY A 8 -73.53 4.17 -40.74
CA GLY A 8 -72.19 4.38 -40.32
C GLY A 8 -71.90 3.79 -38.94
N PHE A 9 -71.04 2.81 -38.85
CA PHE A 9 -70.57 2.21 -37.63
C PHE A 9 -69.54 3.12 -37.00
N ALA A 10 -69.99 3.89 -36.03
CA ALA A 10 -69.07 4.66 -35.17
C ALA A 10 -68.32 3.70 -34.24
N ALA A 11 -67.14 3.25 -34.65
CA ALA A 11 -66.21 2.53 -33.77
C ALA A 11 -65.74 3.49 -32.69
N GLY A 12 -66.20 3.25 -31.48
CA GLY A 12 -65.94 4.07 -30.30
C GLY A 12 -64.49 4.07 -29.87
N LYS A 13 -64.00 5.24 -29.69
CA LYS A 13 -62.70 5.65 -29.22
C LYS A 13 -62.58 5.44 -27.71
N THR A 14 -62.50 4.18 -27.26
CA THR A 14 -62.30 3.83 -25.82
C THR A 14 -60.95 3.29 -25.48
N GLU A 15 -60.02 3.13 -26.44
CA GLU A 15 -58.69 2.54 -26.21
C GLU A 15 -57.68 3.54 -25.64
N THR A 16 -57.84 4.84 -25.82
CA THR A 16 -56.80 5.82 -25.45
C THR A 16 -56.69 6.08 -23.97
N LYS A 17 -57.70 5.78 -23.15
CA LYS A 17 -57.70 6.08 -21.72
C LYS A 17 -57.00 5.02 -20.85
N ASN A 18 -57.02 3.76 -21.30
CA ASN A 18 -56.33 2.66 -20.66
C ASN A 18 -54.83 2.69 -21.01
N ASP A 19 -54.49 3.07 -22.26
CA ASP A 19 -53.10 3.21 -22.68
C ASP A 19 -52.33 4.28 -21.91
N VAL A 20 -52.97 5.42 -21.62
CA VAL A 20 -52.38 6.49 -20.84
C VAL A 20 -52.14 6.05 -19.36
N LYS A 21 -53.12 5.36 -18.77
CA LYS A 21 -52.98 4.82 -17.39
C LYS A 21 -51.86 3.78 -17.31
N THR A 22 -51.78 2.86 -18.28
CA THR A 22 -50.74 1.86 -18.37
C THR A 22 -49.35 2.51 -18.52
N LYS A 23 -49.20 3.49 -19.37
CA LYS A 23 -47.95 4.26 -19.53
C LYS A 23 -47.54 4.98 -18.24
N ILE A 24 -48.50 5.61 -17.54
CA ILE A 24 -48.22 6.26 -16.25
C ILE A 24 -47.73 5.23 -15.23
N VAL A 25 -48.38 4.06 -15.09
CA VAL A 25 -48.00 3.02 -14.15
C VAL A 25 -46.61 2.46 -14.49
N VAL A 26 -46.33 2.19 -15.76
CA VAL A 26 -45.00 1.71 -16.20
C VAL A 26 -43.91 2.74 -15.92
N THR A 27 -44.17 4.03 -16.19
CA THR A 27 -43.23 5.11 -15.90
C THR A 27 -42.97 5.22 -14.40
N LEU A 28 -44.01 5.15 -13.57
CA LEU A 28 -43.89 5.21 -12.12
C LEU A 28 -43.09 4.01 -11.59
N PHE A 29 -43.33 2.81 -12.12
CA PHE A 29 -42.58 1.61 -11.79
C PHE A 29 -41.09 1.75 -12.19
N PHE A 30 -40.83 2.28 -13.37
CA PHE A 30 -39.44 2.51 -13.81
C PHE A 30 -38.72 3.52 -12.92
N VAL A 31 -39.37 4.63 -12.55
CA VAL A 31 -38.82 5.63 -11.59
C VAL A 31 -38.54 4.98 -10.24
N PHE A 32 -39.45 4.15 -9.73
CA PHE A 32 -39.24 3.41 -8.49
C PHE A 32 -38.04 2.47 -8.57
N CYS A 33 -37.90 1.73 -9.67
CA CYS A 33 -36.74 0.85 -9.89
C CYS A 33 -35.43 1.64 -9.92
N VAL A 34 -35.39 2.82 -10.56
CA VAL A 34 -34.21 3.69 -10.60
C VAL A 34 -33.86 4.18 -9.21
N ILE A 35 -34.83 4.65 -8.42
CA ILE A 35 -34.60 5.09 -7.03
C ILE A 35 -34.04 3.93 -6.20
N PHE A 36 -34.63 2.74 -6.31
CA PHE A 36 -34.18 1.56 -5.59
C PHE A 36 -32.74 1.14 -5.95
N LEU A 37 -32.37 1.25 -7.23
CA LEU A 37 -30.99 1.01 -7.68
C LEU A 37 -30.02 2.05 -7.08
N ILE A 38 -30.43 3.32 -7.02
CA ILE A 38 -29.65 4.38 -6.41
C ILE A 38 -29.47 4.11 -4.90
N GLU A 39 -30.51 3.69 -4.19
CA GLU A 39 -30.40 3.32 -2.76
C GLU A 39 -29.44 2.16 -2.54
N ILE A 40 -29.50 1.12 -3.38
CA ILE A 40 -28.55 0.01 -3.31
C ILE A 40 -27.12 0.51 -3.57
N ALA A 41 -26.94 1.36 -4.55
CA ALA A 41 -25.61 1.92 -4.87
C ALA A 41 -25.07 2.76 -3.69
N VAL A 42 -25.87 3.63 -3.11
CA VAL A 42 -25.50 4.43 -1.93
C VAL A 42 -25.16 3.53 -0.75
N TYR A 43 -25.99 2.54 -0.45
CA TYR A 43 -25.76 1.62 0.67
C TYR A 43 -24.50 0.76 0.50
N LYS A 44 -24.26 0.24 -0.70
CA LYS A 44 -23.10 -0.64 -0.96
C LYS A 44 -21.79 0.09 -1.21
N PHE A 45 -21.84 1.31 -1.73
CA PHE A 45 -20.64 2.02 -2.19
C PHE A 45 -20.37 3.31 -1.42
N ALA A 46 -21.36 4.16 -1.20
CA ALA A 46 -21.12 5.45 -0.54
C ALA A 46 -20.93 5.31 0.97
N LEU A 47 -21.78 4.57 1.65
CA LEU A 47 -21.70 4.40 3.10
C LEU A 47 -20.39 3.76 3.58
N PRO A 48 -19.89 2.66 2.99
CA PRO A 48 -18.62 2.07 3.41
C PRO A 48 -17.43 3.00 3.22
N SER A 49 -17.42 3.79 2.15
CA SER A 49 -16.31 4.72 1.86
C SER A 49 -16.27 5.95 2.77
N MET A 50 -17.35 6.23 3.50
CA MET A 50 -17.40 7.31 4.51
C MET A 50 -16.89 6.87 5.89
N HIS A 51 -16.74 5.56 6.12
CA HIS A 51 -16.17 5.04 7.35
C HIS A 51 -14.63 4.96 7.25
N ALA A 52 -13.99 4.72 8.40
CA ALA A 52 -12.55 4.49 8.43
C ALA A 52 -12.17 3.33 7.51
N PRO A 53 -11.21 3.50 6.59
CA PRO A 53 -10.85 2.47 5.63
C PRO A 53 -10.18 1.29 6.32
N LYS A 54 -10.37 0.11 5.77
CA LYS A 54 -9.67 -1.10 6.20
C LYS A 54 -8.25 -1.09 5.63
N ILE A 55 -7.26 -0.86 6.48
CA ILE A 55 -5.85 -0.91 6.11
C ILE A 55 -5.41 -2.37 6.13
N VAL A 56 -5.05 -2.88 4.95
CA VAL A 56 -4.47 -4.21 4.74
C VAL A 56 -2.97 -4.04 4.53
N ILE A 57 -2.19 -4.52 5.48
CA ILE A 57 -0.73 -4.43 5.46
C ILE A 57 -0.20 -5.74 4.88
N GLY A 58 0.71 -5.64 3.93
CA GLY A 58 1.39 -6.77 3.31
C GLY A 58 2.88 -6.49 3.13
N GLY A 59 3.68 -7.54 3.11
CA GLY A 59 5.14 -7.49 2.95
C GLY A 59 5.84 -8.41 3.95
N GLU A 60 7.15 -8.60 3.79
CA GLU A 60 7.99 -9.33 4.75
C GLU A 60 8.40 -8.39 5.90
N ARG A 61 8.56 -8.91 7.12
CA ARG A 61 8.45 -8.07 8.30
C ARG A 61 9.30 -8.45 9.48
N SER A 62 10.12 -7.51 9.86
CA SER A 62 10.53 -7.26 11.24
C SER A 62 9.51 -6.34 11.94
N LEU A 63 8.86 -5.45 11.19
CA LEU A 63 7.80 -4.59 11.70
C LEU A 63 6.48 -5.34 11.86
N SER A 64 5.88 -5.26 13.05
CA SER A 64 4.54 -5.79 13.27
C SER A 64 3.46 -4.90 12.64
N ASP A 65 2.31 -5.52 12.31
CA ASP A 65 1.15 -4.76 11.81
C ASP A 65 0.72 -3.64 12.76
N GLU A 66 0.92 -3.82 14.06
CA GLU A 66 0.60 -2.83 15.09
C GLU A 66 1.55 -1.63 15.04
N GLN A 67 2.84 -1.87 14.84
CA GLN A 67 3.83 -0.80 14.68
C GLN A 67 3.55 0.02 13.42
N VAL A 68 3.24 -0.62 12.31
CA VAL A 68 2.87 0.07 11.07
C VAL A 68 1.59 0.90 11.25
N ARG A 69 0.58 0.36 11.96
CA ARG A 69 -0.65 1.11 12.27
C ARG A 69 -0.39 2.27 13.22
N ALA A 70 0.52 2.13 14.17
CA ALA A 70 0.92 3.20 15.07
C ALA A 70 1.61 4.35 14.31
N LEU A 71 2.45 4.05 13.34
CA LEU A 71 3.06 5.06 12.46
C LEU A 71 2.02 5.83 11.63
N LEU A 72 0.94 5.16 11.23
CA LEU A 72 -0.17 5.78 10.50
C LEU A 72 -1.22 6.44 11.40
N GLN A 73 -0.96 6.53 12.72
CA GLN A 73 -1.88 7.14 13.69
C GLN A 73 -2.29 8.58 13.34
N PRO A 74 -1.43 9.46 12.80
CA PRO A 74 -1.83 10.81 12.40
C PRO A 74 -2.95 10.83 11.35
N MET A 75 -3.12 9.74 10.60
CA MET A 75 -4.13 9.58 9.57
C MET A 75 -5.40 8.85 10.06
N GLN A 76 -5.46 8.51 11.36
CA GLN A 76 -6.64 7.90 11.96
C GLN A 76 -7.81 8.90 11.96
N GLY A 77 -8.98 8.43 11.51
CA GLY A 77 -10.17 9.27 11.33
C GLY A 77 -10.36 9.78 9.89
N ALA A 78 -9.38 9.61 9.01
CA ALA A 78 -9.60 9.82 7.60
C ALA A 78 -10.56 8.76 7.06
N ASN A 79 -11.50 9.17 6.20
CA ASN A 79 -12.31 8.24 5.42
C ASN A 79 -11.55 7.83 4.14
N TRP A 80 -12.11 6.88 3.36
CA TRP A 80 -11.46 6.41 2.14
C TRP A 80 -11.13 7.53 1.15
N PHE A 81 -11.95 8.58 1.06
CA PHE A 81 -11.73 9.70 0.16
C PHE A 81 -10.63 10.65 0.66
N SER A 82 -10.66 10.97 1.95
CA SER A 82 -9.72 11.93 2.58
C SER A 82 -8.36 11.33 2.92
N PHE A 83 -8.24 9.99 2.90
CA PHE A 83 -6.96 9.34 3.15
C PHE A 83 -5.92 9.72 2.09
N ASN A 84 -4.82 10.33 2.53
CA ASN A 84 -3.73 10.76 1.66
C ASN A 84 -2.68 9.64 1.54
N ALA A 85 -2.62 9.00 0.37
CA ALA A 85 -1.68 7.90 0.13
C ALA A 85 -0.22 8.37 0.08
N GLU A 86 0.03 9.58 -0.43
CA GLU A 86 1.39 10.15 -0.53
C GLU A 86 1.96 10.46 0.85
N GLU A 87 1.13 11.01 1.74
CA GLU A 87 1.50 11.27 3.12
C GLU A 87 1.81 9.97 3.88
N ALA A 88 0.99 8.93 3.67
CA ALA A 88 1.25 7.60 4.23
C ALA A 88 2.60 7.02 3.74
N VAL A 89 2.89 7.16 2.46
CA VAL A 89 4.19 6.76 1.89
C VAL A 89 5.32 7.56 2.53
N SER A 90 5.18 8.87 2.67
CA SER A 90 6.19 9.74 3.29
C SER A 90 6.48 9.34 4.74
N ILE A 91 5.43 9.12 5.54
CA ILE A 91 5.56 8.71 6.94
C ILE A 91 6.28 7.36 7.04
N LEU A 92 5.85 6.37 6.28
CA LEU A 92 6.44 5.03 6.34
C LEU A 92 7.87 4.99 5.77
N SER A 93 8.16 5.74 4.72
CA SER A 93 9.50 5.82 4.12
C SER A 93 10.52 6.55 5.00
N SER A 94 10.09 7.28 6.02
CA SER A 94 10.98 7.88 7.00
C SER A 94 11.59 6.86 7.96
N VAL A 95 11.04 5.66 8.04
CA VAL A 95 11.55 4.57 8.90
C VAL A 95 12.74 3.89 8.21
N PRO A 96 13.95 3.91 8.79
CA PRO A 96 15.17 3.47 8.11
C PRO A 96 15.17 2.00 7.68
N VAL A 97 14.46 1.13 8.38
CA VAL A 97 14.35 -0.31 8.05
C VAL A 97 13.51 -0.56 6.79
N ILE A 98 12.77 0.42 6.34
CA ILE A 98 11.91 0.32 5.15
C ILE A 98 12.70 0.72 3.90
N ASP A 99 12.76 -0.17 2.90
CA ASP A 99 13.36 0.10 1.59
C ASP A 99 12.37 0.79 0.66
N SER A 100 11.15 0.26 0.57
CA SER A 100 10.12 0.85 -0.27
C SER A 100 8.72 0.61 0.28
N VAL A 101 7.81 1.54 -0.02
CA VAL A 101 6.40 1.49 0.35
C VAL A 101 5.54 1.73 -0.87
N THR A 102 4.51 0.92 -1.02
CA THR A 102 3.48 1.14 -2.02
C THR A 102 2.12 1.19 -1.33
N VAL A 103 1.42 2.31 -1.48
CA VAL A 103 0.07 2.48 -0.96
C VAL A 103 -0.91 2.54 -2.13
N SER A 104 -1.91 1.69 -2.11
CA SER A 104 -2.94 1.66 -3.14
C SER A 104 -4.34 1.64 -2.53
N LYS A 105 -5.19 2.54 -3.00
CA LYS A 105 -6.58 2.66 -2.57
C LYS A 105 -7.44 1.77 -3.45
N ARG A 106 -8.22 0.89 -2.83
CA ARG A 106 -9.24 0.09 -3.52
C ARG A 106 -10.63 0.42 -2.99
N PHE A 107 -11.43 0.98 -3.87
CA PHE A 107 -12.82 1.26 -3.58
C PHE A 107 -13.59 -0.02 -3.18
N PRO A 108 -14.55 0.01 -2.22
CA PRO A 108 -15.06 1.24 -1.58
C PRO A 108 -14.34 1.62 -0.26
N ASP A 109 -13.65 0.70 0.43
CA ASP A 109 -13.22 0.91 1.82
C ASP A 109 -11.82 0.36 2.14
N LYS A 110 -11.04 -0.08 1.12
CA LYS A 110 -9.75 -0.75 1.37
C LYS A 110 -8.57 0.12 0.95
N ILE A 111 -7.54 0.08 1.80
CA ILE A 111 -6.23 0.64 1.52
C ILE A 111 -5.21 -0.48 1.70
N PHE A 112 -4.46 -0.77 0.65
CA PHE A 112 -3.39 -1.75 0.68
C PHE A 112 -2.07 -1.01 0.86
N VAL A 113 -1.38 -1.34 1.94
CA VAL A 113 -0.03 -0.88 2.25
C VAL A 113 0.91 -2.06 2.07
N ARG A 114 1.77 -1.99 1.07
CA ARG A 114 2.81 -2.99 0.85
C ARG A 114 4.14 -2.38 1.24
N ILE A 115 4.82 -3.04 2.17
CA ILE A 115 6.12 -2.63 2.69
C ILE A 115 7.15 -3.65 2.23
N ALA A 116 8.25 -3.17 1.65
CA ALA A 116 9.46 -3.95 1.45
C ALA A 116 10.50 -3.46 2.44
N GLU A 117 10.98 -4.35 3.30
CA GLU A 117 12.03 -4.06 4.26
C GLU A 117 13.40 -4.16 3.61
N ARG A 118 14.37 -3.41 4.16
CA ARG A 118 15.77 -3.46 3.71
C ARG A 118 16.36 -4.81 4.05
N GLU A 119 17.08 -5.35 3.08
CA GLU A 119 17.88 -6.55 3.27
C GLU A 119 19.32 -6.15 3.62
N SER A 120 19.84 -6.68 4.72
CA SER A 120 21.22 -6.45 5.11
C SER A 120 22.18 -7.24 4.23
N VAL A 121 23.19 -6.58 3.69
CA VAL A 121 24.31 -7.19 2.94
C VAL A 121 25.58 -7.27 3.76
N ALA A 122 25.71 -6.39 4.74
CA ALA A 122 26.84 -6.37 5.67
C ALA A 122 26.44 -5.73 6.99
N MET A 123 27.29 -5.85 7.98
CA MET A 123 27.14 -5.21 9.29
C MET A 123 28.41 -4.45 9.63
N THR A 124 28.27 -3.35 10.36
CA THR A 124 29.41 -2.65 10.95
C THR A 124 29.10 -2.26 12.37
N PHE A 125 30.12 -1.85 13.11
CA PHE A 125 29.97 -1.34 14.48
C PHE A 125 30.20 0.17 14.51
N VAL A 126 29.27 0.89 15.08
CA VAL A 126 29.36 2.34 15.25
C VAL A 126 29.45 2.67 16.72
N SER A 127 30.37 3.57 17.08
CA SER A 127 30.48 4.04 18.46
C SER A 127 29.40 5.09 18.74
N SER A 128 28.52 4.81 19.69
CA SER A 128 27.49 5.76 20.13
C SER A 128 27.48 5.81 21.64
N ALA A 129 27.65 7.00 22.21
CA ALA A 129 27.69 7.24 23.66
C ALA A 129 28.68 6.31 24.44
N GLY A 130 29.83 5.97 23.84
CA GLY A 130 30.83 5.08 24.39
C GLY A 130 30.48 3.59 24.33
N ARG A 131 29.46 3.22 23.60
CA ARG A 131 29.07 1.84 23.32
C ARG A 131 29.19 1.53 21.83
N SER A 132 29.64 0.31 21.53
CA SER A 132 29.67 -0.21 20.16
C SER A 132 28.30 -0.81 19.82
N ILE A 133 27.62 -0.21 18.86
CA ILE A 133 26.30 -0.65 18.41
C ILE A 133 26.45 -1.30 17.03
N PRO A 134 25.94 -2.53 16.83
CA PRO A 134 25.90 -3.13 15.53
C PRO A 134 24.89 -2.43 14.64
N VAL A 135 25.26 -2.14 13.40
CA VAL A 135 24.44 -1.43 12.41
C VAL A 135 24.51 -2.19 11.09
N CYS A 136 23.37 -2.40 10.48
CA CYS A 136 23.24 -3.06 9.19
C CYS A 136 23.47 -2.09 8.05
N ILE A 137 23.98 -2.66 6.95
CA ILE A 137 24.23 -1.95 5.69
C ILE A 137 23.45 -2.66 4.60
N ASP A 138 22.59 -1.91 3.88
CA ASP A 138 21.87 -2.43 2.72
C ASP A 138 22.71 -2.37 1.43
N LYS A 139 22.21 -2.93 0.35
CA LYS A 139 22.83 -2.90 -0.99
C LYS A 139 23.11 -1.48 -1.53
N ASN A 140 22.42 -0.46 -1.04
CA ASN A 140 22.60 0.93 -1.42
C ASN A 140 23.57 1.67 -0.48
N GLY A 141 24.16 0.97 0.50
CA GLY A 141 25.03 1.53 1.51
C GLY A 141 24.31 2.36 2.58
N VAL A 142 23.00 2.17 2.74
CA VAL A 142 22.23 2.82 3.80
C VAL A 142 22.42 2.07 5.11
N LEU A 143 22.71 2.83 6.17
CA LEU A 143 22.84 2.34 7.54
C LEU A 143 21.48 2.31 8.20
N PHE A 144 21.13 1.19 8.81
CA PHE A 144 19.90 1.04 9.55
C PHE A 144 20.08 0.10 10.74
N ASP A 145 19.32 0.37 11.79
CA ASP A 145 19.26 -0.50 12.95
C ASP A 145 18.14 -1.53 12.72
N ASP A 146 18.52 -2.79 12.62
CA ASP A 146 17.57 -3.89 12.51
C ASP A 146 17.74 -4.81 13.73
N ALA A 147 16.99 -4.53 14.76
CA ALA A 147 16.93 -5.38 15.95
C ALA A 147 16.48 -6.84 15.66
N ALA A 148 15.99 -7.11 14.44
CA ALA A 148 15.58 -8.42 13.99
C ALA A 148 16.66 -9.17 13.18
N VAL A 149 17.78 -8.52 12.83
CA VAL A 149 18.88 -9.14 12.05
C VAL A 149 19.42 -10.37 12.75
N ASP A 150 19.48 -10.36 14.08
CA ASP A 150 19.95 -11.51 14.90
C ASP A 150 19.12 -12.78 14.72
N ARG A 151 17.94 -12.72 14.09
CA ARG A 151 17.01 -13.83 14.05
C ARG A 151 16.69 -14.40 12.67
N LYS A 152 16.88 -13.64 11.60
CA LYS A 152 16.42 -14.04 10.25
C LYS A 152 17.46 -13.94 9.15
N SER A 153 18.40 -13.04 9.24
CA SER A 153 19.50 -12.97 8.29
C SER A 153 20.54 -14.02 8.68
N GLY A 154 20.85 -14.91 7.77
CA GLY A 154 22.06 -15.73 7.88
C GLY A 154 23.24 -14.79 8.14
N ALA A 155 24.33 -15.30 8.70
CA ALA A 155 25.51 -14.52 9.02
C ALA A 155 25.87 -13.58 7.85
N VAL A 156 25.78 -12.28 8.09
CA VAL A 156 26.26 -11.25 7.16
C VAL A 156 27.69 -10.87 7.54
N PRO A 157 28.57 -10.55 6.57
CA PRO A 157 29.95 -10.18 6.86
C PRO A 157 30.00 -8.87 7.66
N ILE A 158 30.96 -8.79 8.57
CA ILE A 158 31.26 -7.59 9.32
C ILE A 158 32.25 -6.75 8.50
N ILE A 159 31.98 -5.46 8.35
CA ILE A 159 32.94 -4.52 7.78
C ILE A 159 33.53 -3.68 8.89
N SER A 160 34.82 -3.86 9.17
CA SER A 160 35.57 -3.09 10.15
C SER A 160 36.41 -1.99 9.48
N GLY A 161 36.68 -0.92 10.21
CA GLY A 161 37.51 0.20 9.74
C GLY A 161 36.75 1.25 8.88
N LEU A 162 35.42 1.20 8.85
CA LEU A 162 34.66 2.28 8.20
C LEU A 162 34.73 3.54 9.07
N PRO A 163 35.04 4.72 8.48
CA PRO A 163 35.11 5.99 9.21
C PRO A 163 33.69 6.54 9.45
N ILE A 164 32.95 5.89 10.36
CA ILE A 164 31.62 6.30 10.77
C ILE A 164 31.68 6.69 12.25
N GLU A 165 31.69 7.98 12.51
CA GLU A 165 31.79 8.50 13.89
C GLU A 165 30.42 8.62 14.56
N HIS A 166 29.37 8.90 13.79
CA HIS A 166 28.02 9.12 14.28
C HIS A 166 27.02 8.36 13.44
N LEU A 167 26.05 7.74 14.09
CA LEU A 167 24.91 7.12 13.42
C LEU A 167 23.79 8.16 13.34
N SER A 168 23.40 8.51 12.10
CA SER A 168 22.14 9.21 11.81
C SER A 168 21.23 8.29 11.05
N GLU A 169 19.96 8.30 11.37
CA GLU A 169 18.97 7.47 10.69
C GLU A 169 18.98 7.71 9.18
N GLY A 170 19.02 6.63 8.40
CA GLY A 170 19.09 6.69 6.94
C GLY A 170 20.42 7.21 6.36
N MET A 171 21.44 7.39 7.19
CA MET A 171 22.78 7.78 6.76
C MET A 171 23.34 6.73 5.78
N ARG A 172 24.15 7.20 4.82
CA ARG A 172 24.85 6.31 3.88
C ARG A 172 26.34 6.25 4.21
N ILE A 173 26.95 5.11 3.95
CA ILE A 173 28.39 4.96 4.00
C ILE A 173 29.06 5.93 3.03
N PRO A 174 30.34 6.32 3.28
CA PRO A 174 31.07 7.17 2.35
C PRO A 174 31.15 6.56 0.95
N ALA A 175 31.03 7.43 -0.07
CA ALA A 175 30.92 7.02 -1.48
C ALA A 175 32.05 6.10 -1.94
N LYS A 176 33.26 6.27 -1.40
CA LYS A 176 34.45 5.44 -1.74
C LYS A 176 34.25 3.95 -1.44
N TYR A 177 33.34 3.59 -0.53
CA TYR A 177 33.08 2.19 -0.16
C TYR A 177 31.84 1.60 -0.85
N ARG A 178 31.14 2.37 -1.66
CA ARG A 178 29.93 1.91 -2.34
C ARG A 178 30.18 0.70 -3.22
N THR A 179 31.26 0.72 -4.01
CA THR A 179 31.64 -0.40 -4.88
C THR A 179 31.90 -1.68 -4.08
N LEU A 180 32.45 -1.58 -2.88
CA LEU A 180 32.63 -2.74 -2.00
C LEU A 180 31.26 -3.36 -1.62
N ILE A 181 30.28 -2.53 -1.23
CA ILE A 181 28.95 -3.01 -0.89
C ILE A 181 28.25 -3.64 -2.09
N GLU A 182 28.39 -3.04 -3.27
CA GLU A 182 27.85 -3.59 -4.52
C GLU A 182 28.42 -4.99 -4.81
N GLN A 183 29.74 -5.17 -4.65
CA GLN A 183 30.39 -6.47 -4.81
C GLN A 183 29.89 -7.51 -3.80
N ILE A 184 29.75 -7.12 -2.53
CA ILE A 184 29.22 -8.02 -1.49
C ILE A 184 27.77 -8.41 -1.83
N SER A 185 26.95 -7.46 -2.23
CA SER A 185 25.57 -7.69 -2.66
C SER A 185 25.50 -8.62 -3.88
N GLU A 186 26.41 -8.46 -4.82
CA GLU A 186 26.49 -9.35 -5.98
C GLU A 186 26.85 -10.79 -5.57
N ILE A 187 27.80 -10.97 -4.66
CA ILE A 187 28.16 -12.28 -4.11
C ILE A 187 26.95 -12.89 -3.39
N GLN A 188 26.24 -12.11 -2.56
CA GLN A 188 25.05 -12.55 -1.85
C GLN A 188 23.96 -13.08 -2.81
N SER A 189 23.77 -12.39 -3.94
CA SER A 189 22.78 -12.76 -4.93
C SER A 189 23.16 -13.95 -5.81
N ARG A 190 24.46 -14.13 -6.09
CA ARG A 190 24.97 -15.19 -6.97
C ARG A 190 25.17 -16.51 -6.25
N ASP A 191 25.80 -16.49 -5.08
CA ASP A 191 26.14 -17.72 -4.35
C ASP A 191 26.15 -17.50 -2.83
N ARG A 192 25.08 -17.98 -2.20
CA ARG A 192 24.94 -17.94 -0.73
C ARG A 192 26.04 -18.67 0.02
N ARG A 193 26.70 -19.67 -0.58
CA ARG A 193 27.76 -20.42 0.09
C ARG A 193 29.02 -19.58 0.22
N TYR A 194 29.41 -18.89 -0.86
CA TYR A 194 30.54 -17.96 -0.80
C TYR A 194 30.22 -16.77 0.11
N PHE A 195 29.01 -16.26 0.06
CA PHE A 195 28.58 -15.19 0.96
C PHE A 195 28.67 -15.62 2.44
N ALA A 196 28.22 -16.80 2.78
CA ALA A 196 28.30 -17.33 4.15
C ALA A 196 29.74 -17.62 4.63
N ALA A 197 30.70 -17.73 3.72
CA ALA A 197 32.11 -17.88 4.06
C ALA A 197 32.80 -16.52 4.35
N LEU A 198 32.18 -15.40 4.00
CA LEU A 198 32.68 -14.07 4.32
C LEU A 198 32.34 -13.75 5.77
N ALA A 199 33.34 -13.79 6.66
CA ALA A 199 33.13 -13.46 8.07
C ALA A 199 33.38 -11.98 8.36
N GLU A 200 34.52 -11.45 7.90
CA GLU A 200 34.94 -10.08 8.16
C GLU A 200 35.72 -9.51 6.98
N ILE A 201 35.51 -8.23 6.71
CA ILE A 201 36.24 -7.45 5.72
C ILE A 201 36.82 -6.22 6.42
N CYS A 202 38.14 -6.19 6.53
CA CYS A 202 38.84 -5.06 7.15
C CYS A 202 39.17 -4.03 6.08
N VAL A 203 38.68 -2.80 6.27
CA VAL A 203 38.98 -1.66 5.41
C VAL A 203 40.17 -0.93 6.02
N VAL A 204 41.26 -0.87 5.26
CA VAL A 204 42.46 -0.11 5.64
C VAL A 204 42.34 1.29 5.04
N PRO A 205 42.53 2.36 5.81
CA PRO A 205 42.40 3.74 5.37
C PRO A 205 43.44 4.15 4.31
#